data_28021880309050b0b06430542c4b287a
#
_entry.id   28021880309050b0b06430542c4b287a
#
_cell.length_a   1.000
_cell.length_b   1.000
_cell.length_c   1.000
_cell.angle_alpha   90.00
_cell.angle_beta   90.00
_cell.angle_gamma   90.00
#
_symmetry.space_group_name_H-M   'P 1'
#
loop_
_entity.id
_entity.type
_entity.pdbx_description
1 polymer ?
#
loop_
_entity_poly.entity_id
_entity_poly.type
_entity_poly.pdbx_seq_one_letter_code
_entity_poly.pdbx_strand_id
1 'polypeptide(L)'
;MIINEELKTAIKMMAQDNNSKSQNDMIDILMKSKLLIPVKISPAAKRDDQGNYILSPKHKITFATVKNYQDTKNPDWSYFIGFTDSEELKAWANGKKVDAFMADFNDYAVMLLKPDAVCKGFVLNPAGGNVCFPTDVVKQIIKRRDGK
;
A
#
# COMPACT_ATOMS: atom_id res chain seq x y z
N MET A 1 -1.14 13.33 -10.42
CA MET A 1 -2.11 12.78 -9.43
C MET A 1 -2.41 11.33 -9.76
N ILE A 2 -2.34 10.45 -8.76
CA ILE A 2 -2.69 9.04 -8.95
C ILE A 2 -4.19 8.89 -8.79
N ILE A 3 -4.83 8.27 -9.78
CA ILE A 3 -6.25 7.93 -9.77
C ILE A 3 -6.36 6.46 -10.19
N ASN A 4 -6.87 5.61 -9.32
CA ASN A 4 -7.03 4.17 -9.55
C ASN A 4 -8.51 3.77 -9.45
N GLU A 5 -9.34 4.37 -10.29
CA GLU A 5 -10.78 4.12 -10.33
C GLU A 5 -11.08 2.64 -10.55
N GLU A 6 -10.37 2.04 -11.49
CA GLU A 6 -10.53 0.64 -11.83
C GLU A 6 -10.20 -0.27 -10.65
N LEU A 7 -9.12 0.03 -9.93
CA LEU A 7 -8.73 -0.73 -8.74
C LEU A 7 -9.75 -0.55 -7.61
N LYS A 8 -10.22 0.68 -7.38
CA LYS A 8 -11.24 0.94 -6.36
C LYS A 8 -12.53 0.19 -6.67
N THR A 9 -12.94 0.16 -7.95
CA THR A 9 -14.12 -0.58 -8.38
C THR A 9 -13.94 -2.08 -8.14
N ALA A 10 -12.77 -2.63 -8.46
CA ALA A 10 -12.47 -4.04 -8.25
C ALA A 10 -12.50 -4.42 -6.77
N ILE A 11 -11.98 -3.56 -5.90
CA ILE A 11 -12.02 -3.76 -4.44
C ILE A 11 -13.48 -3.79 -3.96
N LYS A 12 -14.30 -2.86 -4.44
CA LYS A 12 -15.71 -2.76 -4.08
C LYS A 12 -16.48 -4.01 -4.54
N MET A 13 -16.24 -4.47 -5.76
CA MET A 13 -16.87 -5.67 -6.30
C MET A 13 -16.46 -6.92 -5.52
N MET A 14 -15.20 -7.02 -5.12
CA MET A 14 -14.72 -8.12 -4.29
C MET A 14 -15.40 -8.12 -2.91
N ALA A 15 -15.63 -6.93 -2.33
CA ALA A 15 -16.33 -6.82 -1.04
C ALA A 15 -17.79 -7.25 -1.14
N GLN A 16 -18.43 -6.98 -2.28
CA GLN A 16 -19.84 -7.34 -2.52
C GLN A 16 -20.02 -8.82 -2.88
N ASP A 17 -19.09 -9.39 -3.62
CA ASP A 17 -19.18 -10.76 -4.13
C ASP A 17 -17.78 -11.37 -4.14
N ASN A 18 -17.33 -11.80 -2.95
CA ASN A 18 -15.98 -12.30 -2.74
C ASN A 18 -15.85 -13.74 -3.23
N ASN A 19 -15.29 -13.90 -4.42
CA ASN A 19 -15.04 -15.20 -5.03
C ASN A 19 -13.69 -15.17 -5.77
N SER A 20 -13.29 -16.30 -6.34
CA SER A 20 -12.00 -16.43 -7.03
C SER A 20 -11.90 -15.44 -8.20
N LYS A 21 -12.99 -15.23 -8.94
CA LYS A 21 -12.98 -14.31 -10.08
C LYS A 21 -12.75 -12.86 -9.63
N SER A 22 -13.51 -12.40 -8.63
CA SER A 22 -13.37 -11.01 -8.15
C SER A 22 -12.00 -10.75 -7.50
N GLN A 23 -11.47 -11.74 -6.79
CA GLN A 23 -10.13 -11.67 -6.21
C GLN A 23 -9.06 -11.58 -7.30
N ASN A 24 -9.15 -12.43 -8.32
CA ASN A 24 -8.19 -12.45 -9.42
C ASN A 24 -8.25 -11.17 -10.25
N ASP A 25 -9.46 -10.66 -10.51
CA ASP A 25 -9.63 -9.39 -11.23
C ASP A 25 -8.96 -8.23 -10.47
N MET A 26 -9.17 -8.17 -9.17
CA MET A 26 -8.57 -7.14 -8.32
C MET A 26 -7.04 -7.26 -8.32
N ILE A 27 -6.51 -8.47 -8.21
CA ILE A 27 -5.05 -8.71 -8.21
C ILE A 27 -4.45 -8.29 -9.56
N ASP A 28 -5.08 -8.64 -10.69
CA ASP A 28 -4.57 -8.29 -12.01
C ASP A 28 -4.49 -6.77 -12.18
N ILE A 29 -5.49 -6.04 -11.69
CA ILE A 29 -5.48 -4.57 -11.74
C ILE A 29 -4.42 -4.01 -10.79
N LEU A 30 -4.31 -4.55 -9.58
CA LEU A 30 -3.32 -4.14 -8.59
C LEU A 30 -1.89 -4.24 -9.15
N MET A 31 -1.59 -5.32 -9.88
CA MET A 31 -0.26 -5.54 -10.46
C MET A 31 0.15 -4.48 -11.47
N LYS A 32 -0.82 -3.77 -12.06
CA LYS A 32 -0.58 -2.72 -13.05
C LYS A 32 -0.69 -1.32 -12.46
N SER A 33 -1.05 -1.21 -11.18
CA SER A 33 -1.39 0.06 -10.55
C SER A 33 -0.19 0.66 -9.83
N LYS A 34 -0.13 2.00 -9.82
CA LYS A 34 0.73 2.76 -8.92
C LYS A 34 -0.09 3.14 -7.70
N LEU A 35 0.51 3.02 -6.53
CA LEU A 35 -0.12 3.32 -5.25
C LEU A 35 0.62 4.46 -4.58
N LEU A 36 -0.01 5.07 -3.58
CA LEU A 36 0.64 6.03 -2.70
C LEU A 36 1.04 5.32 -1.41
N ILE A 37 2.32 5.42 -1.06
CA ILE A 37 2.83 4.89 0.21
C ILE A 37 3.16 6.07 1.13
N PRO A 38 2.54 6.15 2.33
CA PRO A 38 2.76 7.27 3.22
C PRO A 38 4.14 7.19 3.85
N VAL A 39 4.82 8.34 3.91
CA VAL A 39 6.18 8.42 4.44
C VAL A 39 6.32 9.59 5.39
N LYS A 40 7.31 9.50 6.26
CA LYS A 40 7.77 10.60 7.08
C LYS A 40 9.17 10.97 6.61
N ILE A 41 9.36 12.22 6.22
CA ILE A 41 10.65 12.75 5.76
C ILE A 41 11.17 13.71 6.82
N SER A 42 12.35 13.44 7.36
CA SER A 42 12.94 14.28 8.42
C SER A 42 14.38 14.64 8.04
N PRO A 43 14.75 15.94 8.02
CA PRO A 43 13.87 17.10 8.14
C PRO A 43 12.90 17.19 6.95
N ALA A 44 11.88 18.05 7.06
CA ALA A 44 10.89 18.21 6.01
C ALA A 44 11.55 18.56 4.67
N ALA A 45 11.08 17.90 3.59
CA ALA A 45 11.59 18.15 2.25
C ALA A 45 10.72 19.17 1.52
N LYS A 46 11.35 19.98 0.67
CA LYS A 46 10.64 20.88 -0.23
C LYS A 46 10.25 20.13 -1.50
N ARG A 47 9.25 20.65 -2.20
CA ARG A 47 8.84 20.12 -3.51
C ARG A 47 9.27 21.10 -4.60
N ASP A 48 9.59 20.57 -5.78
CA ASP A 48 9.87 21.39 -6.95
C ASP A 48 8.55 21.82 -7.62
N ASP A 49 8.64 22.55 -8.75
CA ASP A 49 7.49 23.08 -9.47
C ASP A 49 6.58 21.97 -10.01
N GLN A 50 7.10 20.75 -10.15
CA GLN A 50 6.36 19.59 -10.66
C GLN A 50 5.80 18.73 -9.52
N GLY A 51 5.97 19.13 -8.26
CA GLY A 51 5.47 18.42 -7.10
C GLY A 51 6.36 17.29 -6.60
N ASN A 52 7.55 17.13 -7.17
CA ASN A 52 8.51 16.11 -6.73
C ASN A 52 9.28 16.58 -5.51
N TYR A 53 9.59 15.64 -4.60
CA TYR A 53 10.37 15.96 -3.42
C TYR A 53 11.83 16.23 -3.77
N ILE A 54 12.39 17.27 -3.17
CA ILE A 54 13.82 17.58 -3.29
C ILE A 54 14.52 16.93 -2.10
N LEU A 55 15.21 15.81 -2.34
CA LEU A 55 15.86 15.03 -1.30
C LEU A 55 17.37 15.17 -1.36
N SER A 56 18.01 15.08 -0.20
CA SER A 56 19.46 15.09 -0.06
C SER A 56 19.87 13.99 0.95
N PRO A 57 21.18 13.68 1.07
CA PRO A 57 21.62 12.66 2.04
C PRO A 57 21.25 12.92 3.49
N LYS A 58 20.95 14.17 3.86
CA LYS A 58 20.52 14.51 5.22
C LYS A 58 19.09 14.10 5.53
N HIS A 59 18.27 13.82 4.51
CA HIS A 59 16.89 13.45 4.70
C HIS A 59 16.77 11.98 5.10
N LYS A 60 16.01 11.72 6.17
CA LYS A 60 15.63 10.37 6.59
C LYS A 60 14.21 10.10 6.18
N ILE A 61 13.97 8.96 5.58
CA ILE A 61 12.65 8.55 5.11
C ILE A 61 12.23 7.32 5.91
N THR A 62 11.05 7.43 6.54
CA THR A 62 10.44 6.32 7.29
C THR A 62 9.07 6.04 6.72
N PHE A 63 8.76 4.79 6.43
CA PHE A 63 7.44 4.40 5.94
C PHE A 63 6.48 4.28 7.11
N ALA A 64 5.29 4.89 6.98
CA ALA A 64 4.24 4.76 7.99
C ALA A 64 3.69 3.33 7.96
N THR A 65 3.33 2.82 9.13
CA THR A 65 2.78 1.48 9.27
C THR A 65 1.54 1.50 10.15
N VAL A 66 0.73 0.45 10.04
CA VAL A 66 -0.43 0.25 10.91
C VAL A 66 -0.39 -1.17 11.47
N LYS A 67 -1.07 -1.36 12.59
CA LYS A 67 -1.33 -2.70 13.13
C LYS A 67 -2.67 -3.18 12.63
N ASN A 68 -2.75 -4.47 12.25
CA ASN A 68 -4.01 -5.06 11.83
C ASN A 68 -4.71 -5.70 13.02
N TYR A 69 -5.55 -4.93 13.69
CA TYR A 69 -6.27 -5.40 14.88
C TYR A 69 -7.33 -6.45 14.58
N GLN A 70 -7.65 -6.67 13.28
CA GLN A 70 -8.55 -7.73 12.88
C GLN A 70 -7.86 -9.10 12.91
N ASP A 71 -6.53 -9.13 12.90
CA ASP A 71 -5.78 -10.37 13.07
C ASP A 71 -5.69 -10.69 14.57
N THR A 72 -6.60 -11.53 15.03
CA THR A 72 -6.69 -11.88 16.45
C THR A 72 -5.52 -12.72 16.93
N LYS A 73 -4.79 -13.38 16.01
CA LYS A 73 -3.61 -14.19 16.35
C LYS A 73 -2.37 -13.33 16.53
N ASN A 74 -2.25 -12.25 15.76
CA ASN A 74 -1.05 -11.43 15.69
C ASN A 74 -1.42 -9.94 15.69
N PRO A 75 -2.10 -9.45 16.75
CA PRO A 75 -2.60 -8.07 16.77
C PRO A 75 -1.50 -7.01 16.79
N ASP A 76 -0.27 -7.39 17.16
CA ASP A 76 0.87 -6.46 17.26
C ASP A 76 1.71 -6.41 16.00
N TRP A 77 1.40 -7.22 14.99
CA TRP A 77 2.12 -7.20 13.73
C TRP A 77 1.85 -5.89 12.99
N SER A 78 2.91 -5.31 12.45
CA SER A 78 2.85 -4.08 11.66
C SER A 78 2.72 -4.40 10.17
N TYR A 79 2.03 -3.51 9.44
CA TYR A 79 1.78 -3.64 8.01
C TYR A 79 2.09 -2.31 7.34
N PHE A 80 2.71 -2.35 6.16
CA PHE A 80 2.82 -1.17 5.31
C PHE A 80 1.43 -0.74 4.86
N ILE A 81 1.32 0.51 4.40
CA ILE A 81 0.06 1.08 3.95
C ILE A 81 0.18 1.45 2.47
N GLY A 82 -0.88 1.21 1.71
CA GLY A 82 -1.01 1.68 0.34
C GLY A 82 -2.34 2.37 0.15
N PHE A 83 -2.38 3.40 -0.69
CA PHE A 83 -3.61 4.09 -1.04
C PHE A 83 -3.77 4.07 -2.56
N THR A 84 -5.01 3.85 -3.00
CA THR A 84 -5.34 3.87 -4.43
C THR A 84 -5.24 5.28 -5.01
N ASP A 85 -5.50 6.30 -4.19
CA ASP A 85 -5.50 7.70 -4.62
C ASP A 85 -5.34 8.64 -3.43
N SER A 86 -5.26 9.94 -3.72
CA SER A 86 -5.06 10.97 -2.70
C SER A 86 -6.28 11.14 -1.79
N GLU A 87 -7.48 10.81 -2.25
CA GLU A 87 -8.68 10.89 -1.42
C GLU A 87 -8.63 9.88 -0.27
N GLU A 88 -8.20 8.66 -0.56
CA GLU A 88 -8.02 7.63 0.47
C GLU A 88 -6.92 8.01 1.46
N LEU A 89 -5.83 8.61 0.97
CA LEU A 89 -4.78 9.12 1.83
C LEU A 89 -5.31 10.20 2.78
N LYS A 90 -6.07 11.15 2.25
CA LYS A 90 -6.66 12.24 3.05
C LYS A 90 -7.63 11.71 4.10
N ALA A 91 -8.45 10.72 3.74
CA ALA A 91 -9.40 10.09 4.67
C ALA A 91 -8.66 9.44 5.85
N TRP A 92 -7.58 8.73 5.57
CA TRP A 92 -6.76 8.10 6.61
C TRP A 92 -6.03 9.14 7.47
N ALA A 93 -5.51 10.18 6.82
CA ALA A 93 -4.73 11.22 7.51
C ALA A 93 -5.57 12.07 8.46
N ASN A 94 -6.87 12.16 8.22
CA ASN A 94 -7.85 12.84 9.09
C ASN A 94 -7.40 14.27 9.43
N GLY A 95 -7.10 15.06 8.39
CA GLY A 95 -6.70 16.47 8.53
C GLY A 95 -5.22 16.71 8.79
N LYS A 96 -4.43 15.65 9.01
CA LYS A 96 -2.98 15.77 9.18
C LYS A 96 -2.30 15.82 7.82
N LYS A 97 -1.17 16.54 7.77
CA LYS A 97 -0.33 16.55 6.58
C LYS A 97 0.49 15.26 6.54
N VAL A 98 0.38 14.51 5.46
CA VAL A 98 1.12 13.27 5.25
C VAL A 98 1.80 13.32 3.89
N ASP A 99 3.10 13.08 3.88
CA ASP A 99 3.86 12.93 2.64
C ASP A 99 3.68 11.51 2.10
N ALA A 100 3.80 11.34 0.80
CA ALA A 100 3.65 10.03 0.16
C ALA A 100 4.52 9.93 -1.08
N PHE A 101 5.03 8.71 -1.32
CA PHE A 101 5.73 8.38 -2.56
C PHE A 101 4.83 7.50 -3.41
N MET A 102 5.14 7.41 -4.70
CA MET A 102 4.51 6.41 -5.57
C MET A 102 5.23 5.07 -5.41
N ALA A 103 4.45 4.00 -5.29
CA ALA A 103 4.96 2.64 -5.17
C ALA A 103 4.03 1.69 -5.92
N ASP A 104 4.58 0.58 -6.41
CA ASP A 104 3.76 -0.48 -7.00
C ASP A 104 3.85 -1.76 -6.17
N PHE A 105 3.12 -2.79 -6.59
CA PHE A 105 3.11 -4.07 -5.89
C PHE A 105 4.54 -4.63 -5.72
N ASN A 106 5.38 -4.52 -6.75
CA ASN A 106 6.75 -5.02 -6.67
C ASN A 106 7.56 -4.32 -5.60
N ASP A 107 7.36 -3.02 -5.41
CA ASP A 107 8.04 -2.26 -4.36
C ASP A 107 7.69 -2.82 -2.97
N TYR A 108 6.40 -3.09 -2.72
CA TYR A 108 5.97 -3.71 -1.46
C TYR A 108 6.55 -5.12 -1.31
N ALA A 109 6.53 -5.91 -2.39
CA ALA A 109 7.06 -7.27 -2.35
C ALA A 109 8.55 -7.28 -1.99
N VAL A 110 9.34 -6.39 -2.58
CA VAL A 110 10.77 -6.27 -2.26
C VAL A 110 10.97 -5.98 -0.78
N MET A 111 10.20 -5.05 -0.23
CA MET A 111 10.32 -4.68 1.19
C MET A 111 9.88 -5.83 2.13
N LEU A 112 8.85 -6.57 1.73
CA LEU A 112 8.28 -7.62 2.58
C LEU A 112 9.07 -8.93 2.54
N LEU A 113 9.76 -9.21 1.45
CA LEU A 113 10.48 -10.48 1.26
C LEU A 113 11.94 -10.42 1.72
N LYS A 114 12.38 -9.30 2.28
CA LYS A 114 13.70 -9.21 2.89
C LYS A 114 13.77 -10.09 4.14
N PRO A 115 14.92 -10.74 4.40
CA PRO A 115 15.06 -11.61 5.59
C PRO A 115 14.81 -10.90 6.91
N ASP A 116 15.10 -9.60 6.99
CA ASP A 116 14.95 -8.78 8.18
C ASP A 116 13.70 -7.91 8.18
N ALA A 117 12.70 -8.24 7.33
CA ALA A 117 11.49 -7.45 7.22
C ALA A 117 10.71 -7.45 8.54
N VAL A 118 10.43 -6.25 9.04
CA VAL A 118 9.65 -6.06 10.27
C VAL A 118 8.15 -6.17 9.98
N CYS A 119 7.70 -5.62 8.85
CA CYS A 119 6.29 -5.68 8.45
C CYS A 119 5.92 -7.05 7.93
N LYS A 120 4.68 -7.46 8.19
CA LYS A 120 4.16 -8.79 7.86
C LYS A 120 3.16 -8.76 6.71
N GLY A 121 3.10 -7.66 5.97
CA GLY A 121 2.21 -7.47 4.84
C GLY A 121 1.96 -6.00 4.58
N PHE A 122 0.97 -5.72 3.73
CA PHE A 122 0.50 -4.35 3.54
C PHE A 122 -1.02 -4.30 3.49
N VAL A 123 -1.57 -3.14 3.86
CA VAL A 123 -3.01 -2.88 3.88
C VAL A 123 -3.31 -1.80 2.87
N LEU A 124 -4.30 -2.03 2.02
CA LEU A 124 -4.75 -1.10 0.99
C LEU A 124 -5.99 -0.36 1.48
N ASN A 125 -5.94 0.97 1.48
CA ASN A 125 -7.04 1.85 1.89
C ASN A 125 -7.57 1.52 3.29
N PRO A 126 -6.77 1.66 4.35
CA PRO A 126 -7.19 1.25 5.70
C PRO A 126 -8.40 2.01 6.24
N ALA A 127 -8.67 3.24 5.77
CA ALA A 127 -9.87 3.99 6.16
C ALA A 127 -11.07 3.71 5.25
N GLY A 128 -10.88 2.95 4.17
CA GLY A 128 -11.92 2.63 3.19
C GLY A 128 -12.10 1.12 3.04
N GLY A 129 -11.73 0.59 1.88
CA GLY A 129 -11.91 -0.84 1.57
C GLY A 129 -11.16 -1.78 2.50
N ASN A 130 -10.05 -1.35 3.07
CA ASN A 130 -9.28 -2.06 4.09
C ASN A 130 -8.93 -3.50 3.69
N VAL A 131 -8.21 -3.64 2.57
CA VAL A 131 -7.81 -4.95 2.05
C VAL A 131 -6.40 -5.26 2.54
N CYS A 132 -6.24 -6.36 3.29
CA CYS A 132 -4.96 -6.76 3.83
C CYS A 132 -4.31 -7.82 2.95
N PHE A 133 -3.01 -7.63 2.68
CA PHE A 133 -2.18 -8.58 1.93
C PHE A 133 -1.04 -9.05 2.85
N PRO A 134 -1.24 -10.15 3.61
CA PRO A 134 -0.13 -10.71 4.38
C PRO A 134 0.99 -11.20 3.48
N THR A 135 2.19 -11.32 4.03
CA THR A 135 3.37 -11.74 3.26
C THR A 135 3.14 -13.05 2.51
N ASP A 136 2.44 -14.01 3.12
CA ASP A 136 2.14 -15.29 2.46
C ASP A 136 1.29 -15.09 1.21
N VAL A 137 0.30 -14.19 1.26
CA VAL A 137 -0.53 -13.85 0.10
C VAL A 137 0.31 -13.16 -0.97
N VAL A 138 1.21 -12.26 -0.56
CA VAL A 138 2.13 -11.60 -1.50
C VAL A 138 2.97 -12.63 -2.24
N LYS A 139 3.50 -13.64 -1.55
CA LYS A 139 4.26 -14.74 -2.17
C LYS A 139 3.42 -15.53 -3.17
N GLN A 140 2.15 -15.81 -2.85
CA GLN A 140 1.23 -16.51 -3.75
C GLN A 140 0.96 -15.71 -5.02
N ILE A 141 0.78 -14.40 -4.88
CA ILE A 141 0.56 -13.49 -6.03
C ILE A 141 1.78 -13.50 -6.94
N ILE A 142 2.98 -13.46 -6.38
CA ILE A 142 4.23 -13.51 -7.15
C ILE A 142 4.34 -14.83 -7.92
N LYS A 143 4.03 -15.95 -7.29
CA LYS A 143 4.04 -17.26 -7.95
C LYS A 143 3.09 -17.28 -9.14
N ARG A 144 1.88 -16.78 -8.97
CA ARG A 144 0.89 -16.70 -10.04
C ARG A 144 1.38 -15.82 -11.20
N ARG A 145 1.96 -14.64 -10.88
CA ARG A 145 2.51 -13.74 -11.88
C ARG A 145 3.62 -14.40 -12.71
N ASP A 146 4.47 -15.16 -12.04
CA ASP A 146 5.62 -15.82 -12.70
C ASP A 146 5.23 -17.12 -13.38
N GLY A 147 3.97 -17.50 -13.36
CA GLY A 147 3.46 -18.70 -14.04
C GLY A 147 3.84 -20.01 -13.34
N LYS A 148 4.04 -19.99 -12.05
CA LYS A 148 4.52 -21.15 -11.29
C LYS A 148 3.59 -21.54 -10.15
#